data_80b52eb2ff4f09e2107197321fc88082
#
_entry.id   80b52eb2ff4f09e2107197321fc88082
#
_cell.length_a   1.000
_cell.length_b   1.000
_cell.length_c   1.000
_cell.angle_alpha   90.00
_cell.angle_beta   90.00
_cell.angle_gamma   90.00
#
_symmetry.space_group_name_H-M   'P 1'
#
loop_
_entity.id
_entity.type
_entity.pdbx_description
1 polymer ?
#
loop_
_entity_poly.entity_id
_entity_poly.type
_entity_poly.pdbx_seq_one_letter_code
_entity_poly.pdbx_strand_id
1 'polypeptide(L)'
;MITYTSDIAKITEENLQGFFVGWAKPLSPNQHFEHLAKCAYFVAALENEKVVGFVTALSDGVGCAFIPLIEVLPEYQKQGIGTTLMQKMLEFLKHINAIDLMCDEEVQGFYERFGMKKMNGMGIRKAR
;
A
#
# COMPACT_ATOMS: atom_id res chain seq x y z
N MET A 1 -16.65 -8.30 -8.80
CA MET A 1 -16.45 -8.55 -7.36
C MET A 1 -14.97 -8.37 -7.00
N ILE A 2 -14.71 -7.63 -5.97
CA ILE A 2 -13.34 -7.39 -5.53
C ILE A 2 -12.90 -8.50 -4.58
N THR A 3 -11.76 -9.12 -4.87
CA THR A 3 -11.14 -10.10 -3.97
C THR A 3 -9.79 -9.55 -3.51
N TYR A 4 -9.26 -10.12 -2.44
CA TYR A 4 -8.01 -9.64 -1.84
C TYR A 4 -7.05 -10.80 -1.68
N THR A 5 -5.76 -10.55 -1.93
CA THR A 5 -4.74 -11.57 -1.81
C THR A 5 -3.46 -11.00 -1.21
N SER A 6 -2.71 -11.86 -0.54
CA SER A 6 -1.35 -11.57 -0.08
C SER A 6 -0.39 -12.61 -0.66
N ASP A 7 -0.83 -13.33 -1.70
CA ASP A 7 -0.06 -14.39 -2.35
C ASP A 7 0.58 -13.84 -3.62
N ILE A 8 1.91 -13.74 -3.63
CA ILE A 8 2.64 -13.17 -4.77
C ILE A 8 2.42 -13.99 -6.05
N ALA A 9 2.06 -15.26 -5.93
CA ALA A 9 1.80 -16.10 -7.10
C ALA A 9 0.58 -15.63 -7.90
N LYS A 10 -0.27 -14.80 -7.29
CA LYS A 10 -1.45 -14.24 -7.97
C LYS A 10 -1.17 -12.92 -8.69
N ILE A 11 0.06 -12.43 -8.58
CA ILE A 11 0.45 -11.13 -9.16
C ILE A 11 1.35 -11.38 -10.36
N THR A 12 1.11 -10.62 -11.43
CA THR A 12 1.95 -10.62 -12.63
C THR A 12 2.23 -9.17 -13.00
N GLU A 13 3.25 -8.94 -13.83
CA GLU A 13 3.53 -7.60 -14.31
C GLU A 13 2.35 -7.07 -15.13
N GLU A 14 1.70 -7.94 -15.88
CA GLU A 14 0.59 -7.55 -16.74
C GLU A 14 -0.61 -7.06 -15.95
N ASN A 15 -0.86 -7.62 -14.75
CA ASN A 15 -2.01 -7.18 -13.98
C ASN A 15 -1.73 -5.99 -13.05
N LEU A 16 -0.54 -5.37 -13.17
CA LEU A 16 -0.10 -4.22 -12.37
C LEU A 16 -0.04 -2.93 -13.21
N GLN A 17 -1.02 -2.69 -14.06
CA GLN A 17 -1.01 -1.52 -14.94
C GLN A 17 -1.74 -0.34 -14.32
N GLY A 18 -1.25 0.87 -14.59
CA GLY A 18 -1.98 2.11 -14.28
C GLY A 18 -1.69 2.75 -12.94
N PHE A 19 -0.77 2.19 -12.14
CA PHE A 19 -0.44 2.72 -10.83
C PHE A 19 0.56 3.87 -10.88
N PHE A 20 0.76 4.53 -9.74
CA PHE A 20 1.66 5.67 -9.53
C PHE A 20 1.20 6.89 -10.33
N VAL A 21 -0.11 7.12 -10.28
CA VAL A 21 -0.74 8.24 -10.95
C VAL A 21 -0.19 9.55 -10.37
N GLY A 22 0.26 10.43 -11.27
CA GLY A 22 0.80 11.73 -10.86
C GLY A 22 2.28 11.75 -10.49
N TRP A 23 2.93 10.58 -10.46
CA TRP A 23 4.36 10.53 -10.19
C TRP A 23 5.15 10.99 -11.42
N ALA A 24 6.19 11.81 -11.22
CA ALA A 24 7.06 12.23 -12.32
C ALA A 24 7.82 11.05 -12.91
N LYS A 25 8.22 10.10 -12.06
CA LYS A 25 8.92 8.88 -12.48
C LYS A 25 8.24 7.67 -11.82
N PRO A 26 7.13 7.21 -12.40
CA PRO A 26 6.43 6.06 -11.81
C PRO A 26 7.28 4.81 -11.90
N LEU A 27 7.09 3.92 -10.92
CA LEU A 27 7.71 2.60 -11.00
C LEU A 27 7.12 1.86 -12.20
N SER A 28 7.95 1.08 -12.89
CA SER A 28 7.45 0.20 -13.95
C SER A 28 6.68 -0.96 -13.32
N PRO A 29 5.83 -1.65 -14.10
CA PRO A 29 5.17 -2.86 -13.58
C PRO A 29 6.15 -3.89 -13.04
N ASN A 30 7.34 -4.03 -13.64
CA ASN A 30 8.37 -4.92 -13.14
C ASN A 30 8.89 -4.47 -11.78
N GLN A 31 9.18 -3.18 -11.63
CA GLN A 31 9.62 -2.63 -10.35
C GLN A 31 8.53 -2.73 -9.29
N HIS A 32 7.27 -2.53 -9.68
CA HIS A 32 6.14 -2.68 -8.77
C HIS A 32 6.04 -4.13 -8.27
N PHE A 33 6.14 -5.09 -9.20
CA PHE A 33 6.12 -6.49 -8.84
C PHE A 33 7.26 -6.82 -7.85
N GLU A 34 8.47 -6.33 -8.16
CA GLU A 34 9.62 -6.56 -7.30
C GLU A 34 9.40 -5.98 -5.91
N HIS A 35 8.80 -4.78 -5.82
CA HIS A 35 8.47 -4.17 -4.54
C HIS A 35 7.51 -5.06 -3.74
N LEU A 36 6.44 -5.55 -4.38
CA LEU A 36 5.49 -6.43 -3.70
C LEU A 36 6.17 -7.71 -3.22
N ALA A 37 7.03 -8.29 -4.06
CA ALA A 37 7.71 -9.54 -3.73
C ALA A 37 8.70 -9.40 -2.57
N LYS A 38 9.30 -8.21 -2.42
CA LYS A 38 10.33 -7.97 -1.41
C LYS A 38 9.82 -7.37 -0.11
N CYS A 39 8.59 -6.86 -0.09
CA CYS A 39 8.01 -6.35 1.15
C CYS A 39 7.80 -7.46 2.16
N ALA A 40 7.79 -7.09 3.45
CA ALA A 40 7.45 -8.06 4.48
C ALA A 40 6.01 -8.53 4.33
N TYR A 41 5.10 -7.60 4.01
CA TYR A 41 3.67 -7.91 3.81
C TYR A 41 3.12 -7.06 2.68
N PHE A 42 2.17 -7.60 1.94
CA PHE A 42 1.35 -6.80 1.03
C PHE A 42 -0.07 -7.35 1.01
N VAL A 43 -1.00 -6.50 0.61
CA VAL A 43 -2.36 -6.91 0.27
C VAL A 43 -2.70 -6.26 -1.06
N ALA A 44 -3.23 -7.06 -1.98
CA ALA A 44 -3.67 -6.56 -3.28
C ALA A 44 -5.16 -6.83 -3.45
N ALA A 45 -5.86 -5.84 -4.00
CA ALA A 45 -7.26 -5.96 -4.39
C ALA A 45 -7.33 -6.27 -5.87
N LEU A 46 -8.11 -7.28 -6.23
CA LEU A 46 -8.23 -7.73 -7.63
C LEU A 46 -9.68 -7.72 -8.07
N GLU A 47 -9.86 -7.37 -9.34
CA GLU A 47 -11.11 -7.58 -10.04
C GLU A 47 -10.79 -8.23 -11.38
N ASN A 48 -11.30 -9.44 -11.62
CA ASN A 48 -11.08 -10.18 -12.88
C ASN A 48 -9.61 -10.25 -13.26
N GLU A 49 -8.76 -10.65 -12.30
CA GLU A 49 -7.33 -10.81 -12.50
C GLU A 49 -6.55 -9.50 -12.73
N LYS A 50 -7.21 -8.36 -12.56
CA LYS A 50 -6.53 -7.07 -12.60
C LYS A 50 -6.34 -6.56 -11.18
N VAL A 51 -5.14 -6.12 -10.83
CA VAL A 51 -4.91 -5.46 -9.54
C VAL A 51 -5.47 -4.04 -9.64
N VAL A 52 -6.38 -3.71 -8.73
CA VAL A 52 -7.03 -2.40 -8.71
C VAL A 52 -6.66 -1.58 -7.49
N GLY A 53 -5.96 -2.16 -6.55
CA GLY A 53 -5.43 -1.45 -5.39
C GLY A 53 -4.43 -2.33 -4.66
N PHE A 54 -3.57 -1.71 -3.84
CA PHE A 54 -2.59 -2.47 -3.07
C PHE A 54 -2.09 -1.64 -1.89
N VAL A 55 -1.54 -2.32 -0.91
CA VAL A 55 -0.84 -1.71 0.23
C VAL A 55 0.35 -2.60 0.57
N THR A 56 1.45 -1.98 0.99
CA THR A 56 2.68 -2.71 1.33
C THR A 56 3.18 -2.29 2.70
N ALA A 57 3.99 -3.14 3.33
CA ALA A 57 4.65 -2.82 4.58
C ALA A 57 6.05 -3.39 4.60
N LEU A 58 6.99 -2.57 5.07
CA LEU A 58 8.35 -2.97 5.38
C LEU A 58 8.42 -3.16 6.89
N SER A 59 9.01 -4.24 7.34
CA SER A 59 9.02 -4.55 8.77
C SER A 59 10.11 -5.56 9.10
N ASP A 60 10.63 -5.48 10.33
CA ASP A 60 11.51 -6.51 10.85
C ASP A 60 10.70 -7.69 11.42
N GLY A 61 9.37 -7.56 11.47
CA GLY A 61 8.49 -8.58 12.03
C GLY A 61 8.47 -8.61 13.55
N VAL A 62 9.16 -7.67 14.21
CA VAL A 62 9.36 -7.69 15.66
C VAL A 62 8.80 -6.43 16.32
N GLY A 63 9.36 -5.25 15.97
CA GLY A 63 9.05 -4.04 16.72
C GLY A 63 8.56 -2.87 15.89
N CYS A 64 8.84 -2.83 14.60
CA CYS A 64 8.46 -1.68 13.79
C CYS A 64 8.02 -2.08 12.39
N ALA A 65 7.19 -1.23 11.79
CA ALA A 65 6.75 -1.38 10.41
C ALA A 65 6.57 0.00 9.81
N PHE A 66 6.82 0.11 8.51
CA PHE A 66 6.59 1.31 7.74
C PHE A 66 5.75 0.95 6.53
N ILE A 67 4.69 1.72 6.29
CA ILE A 67 3.81 1.52 5.14
C ILE A 67 4.20 2.54 4.07
N PRO A 68 5.03 2.15 3.08
CA PRO A 68 5.53 3.10 2.09
C PRO A 68 4.53 3.43 1.00
N LEU A 69 3.65 2.48 0.65
CA LEU A 69 2.76 2.65 -0.49
C LEU A 69 1.39 2.07 -0.20
N ILE A 70 0.38 2.86 -0.55
CA ILE A 70 -1.01 2.40 -0.68
C ILE A 70 -1.62 3.18 -1.82
N GLU A 71 -2.26 2.49 -2.74
CA GLU A 71 -2.90 3.16 -3.88
C GLU A 71 -4.09 2.34 -4.36
N VAL A 72 -5.15 3.05 -4.78
CA VAL A 72 -6.31 2.47 -5.45
C VAL A 72 -6.45 3.19 -6.78
N LEU A 73 -6.63 2.45 -7.87
CA LEU A 73 -6.78 3.05 -9.19
C LEU A 73 -7.95 4.03 -9.18
N PRO A 74 -7.84 5.16 -9.93
CA PRO A 74 -8.86 6.21 -9.88
C PRO A 74 -10.29 5.72 -10.08
N GLU A 75 -10.51 4.82 -11.03
CA GLU A 75 -11.87 4.35 -11.34
C GLU A 75 -12.43 3.42 -10.27
N TYR A 76 -11.62 3.01 -9.29
CA TYR A 76 -12.03 2.13 -8.20
C TYR A 76 -12.06 2.83 -6.85
N GLN A 77 -11.78 4.13 -6.81
CA GLN A 77 -11.79 4.90 -5.57
C GLN A 77 -13.23 5.12 -5.09
N LYS A 78 -13.37 5.48 -3.81
CA LYS A 78 -14.65 5.78 -3.16
C LYS A 78 -15.58 4.57 -3.08
N GLN A 79 -15.02 3.38 -3.06
CA GLN A 79 -15.77 2.13 -2.93
C GLN A 79 -15.36 1.34 -1.68
N GLY A 80 -14.51 1.91 -0.83
CA GLY A 80 -14.07 1.26 0.40
C GLY A 80 -12.88 0.32 0.23
N ILE A 81 -12.28 0.26 -0.95
CA ILE A 81 -11.14 -0.64 -1.20
C ILE A 81 -9.93 -0.23 -0.34
N GLY A 82 -9.62 1.07 -0.31
CA GLY A 82 -8.50 1.56 0.51
C GLY A 82 -8.68 1.24 1.98
N THR A 83 -9.89 1.39 2.49
CA THR A 83 -10.20 1.06 3.88
C THR A 83 -9.98 -0.43 4.15
N THR A 84 -10.45 -1.29 3.25
CA THR A 84 -10.27 -2.74 3.41
C THR A 84 -8.79 -3.13 3.34
N LEU A 85 -8.03 -2.51 2.42
CA LEU A 85 -6.60 -2.76 2.33
C LEU A 85 -5.89 -2.43 3.64
N MET A 86 -6.19 -1.26 4.22
CA MET A 86 -5.58 -0.86 5.49
C MET A 86 -6.00 -1.79 6.63
N GLN A 87 -7.27 -2.15 6.70
CA GLN A 87 -7.74 -3.06 7.74
C GLN A 87 -7.00 -4.39 7.68
N LYS A 88 -6.85 -4.95 6.48
CA LYS A 88 -6.15 -6.23 6.32
C LYS A 88 -4.68 -6.10 6.63
N MET A 89 -4.04 -5.02 6.22
CA MET A 89 -2.63 -4.79 6.54
C MET A 89 -2.43 -4.65 8.04
N LEU A 90 -3.26 -3.87 8.72
CA LEU A 90 -3.12 -3.68 10.17
C LEU A 90 -3.38 -4.98 10.93
N GLU A 91 -4.18 -5.89 10.40
CA GLU A 91 -4.34 -7.21 10.99
C GLU A 91 -3.03 -8.01 10.92
N PHE A 92 -2.32 -7.95 9.78
CA PHE A 92 -0.99 -8.57 9.68
C PHE A 92 -0.01 -7.97 10.69
N LEU A 93 -0.15 -6.67 10.97
CA LEU A 93 0.79 -5.93 11.81
C LEU A 93 0.35 -5.81 13.27
N LYS A 94 -0.68 -6.55 13.68
CA LYS A 94 -1.27 -6.38 15.02
C LYS A 94 -0.29 -6.64 16.16
N HIS A 95 0.78 -7.38 15.91
CA HIS A 95 1.82 -7.66 16.91
C HIS A 95 2.94 -6.62 16.92
N ILE A 96 2.88 -5.63 16.04
CA ILE A 96 3.92 -4.61 15.89
C ILE A 96 3.50 -3.36 16.67
N ASN A 97 4.39 -2.86 17.54
CA ASN A 97 4.07 -1.71 18.37
C ASN A 97 4.18 -0.37 17.66
N ALA A 98 5.13 -0.23 16.74
CA ALA A 98 5.35 1.04 16.04
C ALA A 98 5.08 0.87 14.55
N ILE A 99 3.97 1.42 14.09
CA ILE A 99 3.57 1.37 12.69
C ILE A 99 3.49 2.81 12.18
N ASP A 100 4.32 3.16 11.20
CA ASP A 100 4.42 4.52 10.71
C ASP A 100 4.18 4.59 9.21
N LEU A 101 3.75 5.75 8.75
CA LEU A 101 3.70 6.09 7.32
C LEU A 101 3.85 7.59 7.17
N MET A 102 4.12 8.02 5.95
CA MET A 102 4.16 9.44 5.62
C MET A 102 3.12 9.68 4.53
N CYS A 103 2.41 10.77 4.63
CA CYS A 103 1.34 11.09 3.68
C CYS A 103 1.15 12.59 3.60
N ASP A 104 0.48 13.03 2.55
CA ASP A 104 0.12 14.43 2.40
C ASP A 104 -0.94 14.79 3.44
N GLU A 105 -0.94 16.07 3.83
CA GLU A 105 -1.83 16.55 4.88
C GLU A 105 -3.29 16.26 4.58
N GLU A 106 -3.72 16.42 3.33
CA GLU A 106 -5.13 16.27 2.96
C GLU A 106 -5.64 14.83 3.07
N VAL A 107 -4.76 13.83 3.19
CA VAL A 107 -5.20 12.44 3.36
C VAL A 107 -5.00 11.93 4.79
N GLN A 108 -4.51 12.76 5.71
CA GLN A 108 -4.31 12.34 7.09
C GLN A 108 -5.61 11.87 7.74
N GLY A 109 -6.74 12.50 7.40
CA GLY A 109 -8.03 12.10 7.94
C GLY A 109 -8.40 10.65 7.63
N PHE A 110 -7.97 10.14 6.49
CA PHE A 110 -8.19 8.73 6.14
C PHE A 110 -7.49 7.82 7.15
N TYR A 111 -6.23 8.14 7.49
CA TYR A 111 -5.45 7.30 8.39
C TYR A 111 -5.86 7.45 9.85
N GLU A 112 -6.35 8.64 10.23
CA GLU A 112 -6.84 8.85 11.59
C GLU A 112 -7.99 7.91 11.95
N ARG A 113 -8.77 7.48 10.95
CA ARG A 113 -9.86 6.52 11.18
C ARG A 113 -9.37 5.17 11.70
N PHE A 114 -8.10 4.86 11.51
CA PHE A 114 -7.50 3.61 11.98
C PHE A 114 -6.74 3.80 13.29
N GLY A 115 -6.88 4.96 13.92
CA GLY A 115 -6.19 5.25 15.17
C GLY A 115 -4.79 5.82 15.00
N MET A 116 -4.39 6.15 13.78
CA MET A 116 -3.08 6.76 13.55
C MET A 116 -3.11 8.23 13.96
N LYS A 117 -2.01 8.73 14.45
CA LYS A 117 -1.88 10.10 14.94
C LYS A 117 -0.82 10.83 14.14
N LYS A 118 -1.00 12.14 13.99
CA LYS A 118 0.00 12.98 13.35
C LYS A 118 1.28 12.98 14.18
N MET A 119 2.40 12.73 13.53
CA MET A 119 3.71 12.70 14.17
C MET A 119 4.70 13.47 13.32
N ASN A 120 5.81 13.85 13.91
CA ASN A 120 6.86 14.58 13.19
C ASN A 120 7.82 13.59 12.54
N GLY A 121 7.90 13.64 11.22
CA GLY A 121 8.77 12.76 10.47
C GLY A 121 9.76 13.55 9.66
N MET A 122 10.84 12.88 9.21
CA MET A 122 11.86 13.49 8.37
C MET A 122 12.19 12.52 7.26
N GLY A 123 12.47 13.04 6.07
CA GLY A 123 12.79 12.21 4.94
C GLY A 123 13.78 12.86 4.02
N ILE A 124 14.46 12.03 3.22
CA ILE A 124 15.33 12.50 2.15
C ILE A 124 14.73 12.00 0.84
N ARG A 125 14.53 12.90 -0.10
CA ARG A 125 14.02 12.56 -1.43
C ARG A 125 15.06 12.92 -2.48
N LYS A 126 15.41 11.94 -3.32
CA LYS A 126 16.15 12.24 -4.53
C LYS A 126 15.15 12.65 -5.60
N ALA A 127 15.64 13.25 -6.68
CA ALA A 127 14.76 13.62 -7.78
C ALA A 127 14.02 12.39 -8.30
N ARG A 128 12.72 12.52 -8.51
CA ARG A 128 11.88 11.47 -9.05
C ARG A 128 10.68 12.03 -9.81
#